data_8f976bacd136abb78c0462f3959680f2
#
_entry.id   8f976bacd136abb78c0462f3959680f2
#
_cell.length_a   1.000
_cell.length_b   1.000
_cell.length_c   1.000
_cell.angle_alpha   90.00
_cell.angle_beta   90.00
_cell.angle_gamma   90.00
#
_symmetry.space_group_name_H-M   'P 1'
#
loop_
_entity.id
_entity.type
_entity.pdbx_description
1 polymer ?
#
loop_
_entity_poly.entity_id
_entity_poly.type
_entity_poly.pdbx_seq_one_letter_code
_entity_poly.pdbx_strand_id
1 'polypeptide(L)'
;MHKGEGRPSPFFFSMRKILLLILPFCLLLSGIALLLYPTVSSAINERHSSTTIQSFTQQVQQSSDTRLQQQFALAEAYNRRLTGNTPDLSATASADYLNILDFDGGMMGYLTIPALDLKLPIYHGTGTVALKKGVGHLPQSAFPIGGTGNHSVLVGHTGLPGAKLFTDLHKLRPGDAFSITVGDQTVTYTVDQIKTVLPFETDALRADPEGDFCTLVTCTPYGVNSHRLLVRGTRTNPPN
;
A
#
# COMPACT_ATOMS: atom_id res chain seq x y z
N MET A 1 11.29 -76.68 -17.87
CA MET A 1 10.64 -75.46 -17.32
C MET A 1 11.15 -74.24 -18.10
N HIS A 2 10.40 -73.82 -19.14
CA HIS A 2 10.71 -72.61 -19.90
C HIS A 2 10.07 -71.41 -19.20
N LYS A 3 10.89 -70.50 -18.65
CA LYS A 3 10.45 -69.18 -18.21
C LYS A 3 10.20 -68.31 -19.45
N GLY A 4 8.93 -68.04 -19.75
CA GLY A 4 8.55 -67.08 -20.78
C GLY A 4 8.89 -65.65 -20.31
N GLU A 5 9.88 -65.04 -20.92
CA GLU A 5 10.13 -63.59 -20.82
C GLU A 5 9.02 -62.87 -21.55
N GLY A 6 8.11 -62.25 -20.82
CA GLY A 6 7.05 -61.41 -21.34
C GLY A 6 7.68 -60.15 -21.94
N ARG A 7 7.67 -60.04 -23.29
CA ARG A 7 8.02 -58.81 -24.00
C ARG A 7 7.02 -57.71 -23.58
N PRO A 8 7.52 -56.55 -23.13
CA PRO A 8 6.63 -55.43 -22.79
C PRO A 8 5.84 -55.03 -24.02
N SER A 9 4.52 -54.81 -23.83
CA SER A 9 3.61 -54.48 -24.91
C SER A 9 4.02 -53.16 -25.61
N PRO A 10 3.89 -53.04 -26.94
CA PRO A 10 4.27 -51.84 -27.68
C PRO A 10 3.59 -50.55 -27.21
N PHE A 11 2.47 -50.66 -26.49
CA PHE A 11 1.74 -49.58 -25.88
C PHE A 11 2.52 -48.92 -24.72
N PHE A 12 3.20 -49.68 -23.89
CA PHE A 12 4.06 -49.16 -22.81
C PHE A 12 5.29 -48.40 -23.33
N PHE A 13 5.84 -48.82 -24.45
CA PHE A 13 6.99 -48.15 -25.06
C PHE A 13 6.62 -46.82 -25.70
N SER A 14 5.42 -46.70 -26.26
CA SER A 14 4.87 -45.45 -26.82
C SER A 14 4.56 -44.44 -25.74
N MET A 15 3.89 -44.83 -24.64
CA MET A 15 3.59 -43.96 -23.49
C MET A 15 4.86 -43.39 -22.85
N ARG A 16 5.91 -44.18 -22.70
CA ARG A 16 7.17 -43.73 -22.10
C ARG A 16 7.87 -42.67 -22.96
N LYS A 17 7.82 -42.77 -24.28
CA LYS A 17 8.37 -41.77 -25.20
C LYS A 17 7.57 -40.46 -25.16
N ILE A 18 6.24 -40.53 -25.09
CA ILE A 18 5.35 -39.39 -24.97
C ILE A 18 5.60 -38.68 -23.63
N LEU A 19 5.72 -39.42 -22.52
CA LEU A 19 6.01 -38.85 -21.21
C LEU A 19 7.36 -38.14 -21.15
N LEU A 20 8.40 -38.72 -21.80
CA LEU A 20 9.74 -38.12 -21.88
C LEU A 20 9.79 -36.80 -22.67
N LEU A 21 8.84 -36.56 -23.58
CA LEU A 21 8.71 -35.30 -24.33
C LEU A 21 7.81 -34.28 -23.62
N ILE A 22 6.71 -34.74 -23.01
CA ILE A 22 5.75 -33.85 -22.34
C ILE A 22 6.29 -33.34 -21.01
N LEU A 23 6.99 -34.13 -20.23
CA LEU A 23 7.51 -33.73 -18.92
C LEU A 23 8.46 -32.54 -18.98
N PRO A 24 9.52 -32.51 -19.82
CA PRO A 24 10.39 -31.34 -19.93
C PRO A 24 9.66 -30.11 -20.48
N PHE A 25 8.72 -30.31 -21.39
CA PHE A 25 7.90 -29.20 -21.90
C PHE A 25 7.00 -28.58 -20.81
N CYS A 26 6.33 -29.40 -20.00
CA CYS A 26 5.57 -28.92 -18.84
C CYS A 26 6.46 -28.22 -17.79
N LEU A 27 7.67 -28.75 -17.53
CA LEU A 27 8.64 -28.13 -16.64
C LEU A 27 9.12 -26.78 -17.18
N LEU A 28 9.36 -26.69 -18.48
CA LEU A 28 9.74 -25.42 -19.13
C LEU A 28 8.61 -24.39 -19.02
N LEU A 29 7.37 -24.76 -19.34
CA LEU A 29 6.21 -23.87 -19.24
C LEU A 29 5.96 -23.41 -17.80
N SER A 30 6.07 -24.31 -16.83
CA SER A 30 5.92 -23.95 -15.41
C SER A 30 7.04 -23.01 -14.94
N GLY A 31 8.27 -23.21 -15.40
CA GLY A 31 9.39 -22.31 -15.13
C GLY A 31 9.15 -20.90 -15.69
N ILE A 32 8.70 -20.82 -16.95
CA ILE A 32 8.33 -19.54 -17.58
C ILE A 32 7.17 -18.85 -16.83
N ALA A 33 6.14 -19.60 -16.47
CA ALA A 33 5.00 -19.07 -15.71
C ALA A 33 5.43 -18.52 -14.35
N LEU A 34 6.32 -19.20 -13.63
CA LEU A 34 6.88 -18.72 -12.36
C LEU A 34 7.71 -17.45 -12.53
N LEU A 35 8.50 -17.33 -13.59
CA LEU A 35 9.30 -16.13 -13.89
C LEU A 35 8.42 -14.94 -14.27
N LEU A 36 7.33 -15.15 -15.00
CA LEU A 36 6.41 -14.10 -15.43
C LEU A 36 5.40 -13.71 -14.34
N TYR A 37 5.15 -14.59 -13.36
CA TYR A 37 4.14 -14.38 -12.32
C TYR A 37 4.25 -13.03 -11.60
N PRO A 38 5.42 -12.56 -11.10
CA PRO A 38 5.52 -11.28 -10.41
C PRO A 38 5.13 -10.10 -11.30
N THR A 39 5.59 -10.10 -12.56
CA THR A 39 5.32 -9.01 -13.52
C THR A 39 3.85 -8.94 -13.90
N VAL A 40 3.24 -10.07 -14.23
CA VAL A 40 1.82 -10.15 -14.60
C VAL A 40 0.94 -9.79 -13.41
N SER A 41 1.25 -10.30 -12.23
CA SER A 41 0.50 -10.03 -11.01
C SER A 41 0.57 -8.55 -10.60
N SER A 42 1.74 -7.92 -10.71
CA SER A 42 1.89 -6.47 -10.46
C SER A 42 1.07 -5.64 -11.45
N ALA A 43 1.10 -5.97 -12.75
CA ALA A 43 0.32 -5.26 -13.76
C ALA A 43 -1.20 -5.39 -13.53
N ILE A 44 -1.67 -6.55 -13.10
CA ILE A 44 -3.08 -6.75 -12.72
C ILE A 44 -3.45 -5.90 -11.51
N ASN A 45 -2.58 -5.87 -10.49
CA ASN A 45 -2.82 -5.09 -9.27
C ASN A 45 -2.82 -3.58 -9.55
N GLU A 46 -1.92 -3.07 -10.40
CA GLU A 46 -1.89 -1.67 -10.83
C GLU A 46 -3.18 -1.27 -11.57
N ARG A 47 -3.67 -2.13 -12.47
CA ARG A 47 -4.96 -1.91 -13.14
C ARG A 47 -6.12 -1.89 -12.14
N HIS A 48 -6.11 -2.80 -11.18
CA HIS A 48 -7.14 -2.84 -10.13
C HIS A 48 -7.10 -1.56 -9.28
N SER A 49 -5.93 -1.11 -8.84
CA SER A 49 -5.75 0.14 -8.12
C SER A 49 -6.24 1.35 -8.93
N SER A 50 -5.90 1.40 -10.22
CA SER A 50 -6.34 2.48 -11.11
C SER A 50 -7.87 2.51 -11.26
N THR A 51 -8.53 1.36 -11.44
CA THR A 51 -9.99 1.25 -11.53
C THR A 51 -10.65 1.68 -10.22
N THR A 52 -10.11 1.24 -9.07
CA THR A 52 -10.61 1.63 -7.75
C THR A 52 -10.49 3.14 -7.52
N ILE A 53 -9.37 3.75 -7.90
CA ILE A 53 -9.18 5.21 -7.79
C ILE A 53 -10.13 5.96 -8.73
N GLN A 54 -10.40 5.42 -9.91
CA GLN A 54 -11.35 6.03 -10.83
C GLN A 54 -12.79 6.01 -10.28
N SER A 55 -13.24 4.87 -9.72
CA SER A 55 -14.56 4.78 -9.07
C SER A 55 -14.69 5.71 -7.88
N PHE A 56 -13.65 5.78 -7.04
CA PHE A 56 -13.57 6.74 -5.94
C PHE A 56 -13.72 8.21 -6.44
N THR A 57 -12.97 8.58 -7.47
CA THR A 57 -13.03 9.93 -8.02
C THR A 57 -14.44 10.27 -8.54
N GLN A 58 -15.10 9.33 -9.20
CA GLN A 58 -16.49 9.50 -9.66
C GLN A 58 -17.46 9.66 -8.48
N GLN A 59 -17.31 8.89 -7.41
CA GLN A 59 -18.17 9.02 -6.23
C GLN A 59 -17.96 10.36 -5.50
N VAL A 60 -16.73 10.82 -5.39
CA VAL A 60 -16.42 12.15 -4.83
C VAL A 60 -17.07 13.24 -5.66
N GLN A 61 -16.96 13.18 -7.00
CA GLN A 61 -17.60 14.16 -7.92
C GLN A 61 -19.13 14.16 -7.84
N GLN A 62 -19.74 13.03 -7.48
CA GLN A 62 -21.19 12.90 -7.28
C GLN A 62 -21.64 13.28 -5.86
N SER A 63 -20.68 13.44 -4.93
CA SER A 63 -20.99 13.87 -3.56
C SER A 63 -21.39 15.34 -3.53
N SER A 64 -22.33 15.70 -2.66
CA SER A 64 -22.66 17.11 -2.46
C SER A 64 -21.54 17.84 -1.72
N ASP A 65 -21.34 19.12 -2.02
CA ASP A 65 -20.38 19.99 -1.33
C ASP A 65 -20.59 19.97 0.19
N THR A 66 -21.85 19.95 0.63
CA THR A 66 -22.21 19.86 2.05
C THR A 66 -21.67 18.58 2.70
N ARG A 67 -21.75 17.42 2.01
CA ARG A 67 -21.20 16.16 2.52
C ARG A 67 -19.67 16.21 2.62
N LEU A 68 -19.01 16.75 1.59
CA LEU A 68 -17.56 16.91 1.60
C LEU A 68 -17.10 17.80 2.76
N GLN A 69 -17.68 18.99 2.89
CA GLN A 69 -17.40 19.92 3.99
C GLN A 69 -17.62 19.30 5.36
N GLN A 70 -18.71 18.54 5.55
CA GLN A 70 -18.98 17.84 6.80
C GLN A 70 -17.91 16.79 7.11
N GLN A 71 -17.47 16.01 6.13
CA GLN A 71 -16.43 15.00 6.28
C GLN A 71 -15.07 15.62 6.64
N PHE A 72 -14.70 16.73 5.98
CA PHE A 72 -13.48 17.46 6.33
C PHE A 72 -13.55 18.06 7.73
N ALA A 73 -14.67 18.66 8.12
CA ALA A 73 -14.86 19.19 9.47
C ALA A 73 -14.73 18.11 10.57
N LEU A 74 -15.21 16.88 10.33
CA LEU A 74 -15.04 15.74 11.22
C LEU A 74 -13.57 15.32 11.29
N ALA A 75 -12.85 15.27 10.17
CA ALA A 75 -11.45 14.94 10.11
C ALA A 75 -10.58 15.99 10.83
N GLU A 76 -10.85 17.27 10.66
CA GLU A 76 -10.19 18.35 11.40
C GLU A 76 -10.44 18.23 12.92
N ALA A 77 -11.69 17.96 13.32
CA ALA A 77 -12.02 17.77 14.72
C ALA A 77 -11.32 16.55 15.33
N TYR A 78 -11.13 15.49 14.56
CA TYR A 78 -10.34 14.33 14.92
C TYR A 78 -8.86 14.70 15.09
N ASN A 79 -8.27 15.38 14.09
CA ASN A 79 -6.87 15.78 14.09
C ASN A 79 -6.52 16.68 15.28
N ARG A 80 -7.37 17.66 15.62
CA ARG A 80 -7.18 18.54 16.80
C ARG A 80 -7.06 17.77 18.11
N ARG A 81 -7.70 16.61 18.24
CA ARG A 81 -7.61 15.77 19.46
C ARG A 81 -6.29 15.03 19.57
N LEU A 82 -5.57 14.88 18.45
CA LEU A 82 -4.34 14.10 18.38
C LEU A 82 -3.06 14.96 18.42
N THR A 83 -3.19 16.27 18.46
CA THR A 83 -2.03 17.18 18.52
C THR A 83 -1.12 16.82 19.70
N GLY A 84 0.17 16.58 19.40
CA GLY A 84 1.18 16.18 20.41
C GLY A 84 1.19 14.68 20.76
N ASN A 85 0.27 13.86 20.25
CA ASN A 85 0.28 12.42 20.44
C ASN A 85 1.39 11.72 19.61
N THR A 86 1.86 10.58 20.15
CA THR A 86 2.67 9.62 19.41
C THR A 86 1.79 8.41 19.08
N PRO A 87 1.50 8.13 17.80
CA PRO A 87 0.65 7.00 17.45
C PRO A 87 1.35 5.66 17.72
N ASP A 88 0.57 4.67 18.15
CA ASP A 88 1.01 3.29 18.23
C ASP A 88 0.78 2.58 16.89
N LEU A 89 1.81 1.96 16.33
CA LEU A 89 1.72 1.18 15.07
C LEU A 89 0.77 -0.02 15.17
N SER A 90 0.43 -0.47 16.37
CA SER A 90 -0.56 -1.52 16.63
C SER A 90 -1.98 -1.02 16.86
N ALA A 91 -2.20 0.31 16.78
CA ALA A 91 -3.51 0.92 17.07
C ALA A 91 -4.62 0.34 16.18
N THR A 92 -5.74 0.02 16.83
CA THR A 92 -6.94 -0.48 16.15
C THR A 92 -7.92 0.66 15.86
N ALA A 93 -8.63 0.55 14.73
CA ALA A 93 -9.63 1.52 14.32
C ALA A 93 -10.88 1.46 15.22
N SER A 94 -11.36 2.63 15.68
CA SER A 94 -12.67 2.76 16.32
C SER A 94 -13.78 2.94 15.28
N ALA A 95 -15.03 2.70 15.67
CA ALA A 95 -16.17 2.91 14.76
C ALA A 95 -16.29 4.37 14.30
N ASP A 96 -16.04 5.33 15.19
CA ASP A 96 -16.07 6.76 14.85
C ASP A 96 -15.01 7.12 13.80
N TYR A 97 -13.78 6.59 13.97
CA TYR A 97 -12.70 6.78 13.00
C TYR A 97 -13.05 6.22 11.62
N LEU A 98 -13.68 5.04 11.56
CA LEU A 98 -14.02 4.39 10.28
C LEU A 98 -15.08 5.14 9.46
N ASN A 99 -15.87 6.01 10.11
CA ASN A 99 -16.92 6.79 9.45
C ASN A 99 -16.44 8.16 8.93
N ILE A 100 -15.22 8.59 9.28
CA ILE A 100 -14.65 9.86 8.85
C ILE A 100 -13.92 9.65 7.51
N LEU A 101 -14.26 10.45 6.50
CA LEU A 101 -13.67 10.39 5.15
C LEU A 101 -13.89 9.03 4.46
N ASP A 102 -14.93 8.28 4.82
CA ASP A 102 -15.32 7.07 4.09
C ASP A 102 -16.19 7.45 2.88
N PHE A 103 -15.57 7.48 1.71
CA PHE A 103 -16.25 7.80 0.47
C PHE A 103 -16.60 6.56 -0.36
N ASP A 104 -15.84 5.46 -0.20
CA ASP A 104 -16.05 4.22 -0.97
C ASP A 104 -15.49 3.00 -0.22
N GLY A 105 -16.31 2.36 0.59
CA GLY A 105 -16.00 1.08 1.22
C GLY A 105 -14.69 1.03 2.02
N GLY A 106 -14.44 2.08 2.81
CA GLY A 106 -13.23 2.27 3.62
C GLY A 106 -12.10 2.97 2.88
N MET A 107 -12.29 3.40 1.65
CA MET A 107 -11.31 4.21 0.91
C MET A 107 -11.52 5.69 1.23
N MET A 108 -10.48 6.36 1.72
CA MET A 108 -10.50 7.80 2.02
C MET A 108 -9.87 8.67 0.94
N GLY A 109 -9.00 8.10 0.11
CA GLY A 109 -8.26 8.85 -0.88
C GLY A 109 -7.20 8.01 -1.58
N TYR A 110 -6.22 8.66 -2.20
CA TYR A 110 -5.10 7.98 -2.84
C TYR A 110 -3.79 8.76 -2.70
N LEU A 111 -2.70 8.00 -2.64
CA LEU A 111 -1.31 8.48 -2.61
C LEU A 111 -0.73 8.43 -4.02
N THR A 112 0.01 9.48 -4.41
CA THR A 112 0.79 9.53 -5.66
C THR A 112 2.24 9.83 -5.34
N ILE A 113 3.18 9.01 -5.85
CA ILE A 113 4.64 9.20 -5.70
C ILE A 113 5.25 9.18 -7.10
N PRO A 114 5.42 10.34 -7.78
CA PRO A 114 5.90 10.40 -9.16
C PRO A 114 7.28 9.77 -9.36
N ALA A 115 8.22 9.97 -8.43
CA ALA A 115 9.57 9.40 -8.49
C ALA A 115 9.61 7.85 -8.53
N LEU A 116 8.52 7.19 -8.10
CA LEU A 116 8.39 5.73 -8.12
C LEU A 116 7.38 5.22 -9.15
N ASP A 117 6.77 6.13 -9.93
CA ASP A 117 5.62 5.82 -10.80
C ASP A 117 4.55 5.02 -10.03
N LEU A 118 4.12 5.56 -8.89
CA LEU A 118 3.26 4.86 -7.94
C LEU A 118 2.00 5.67 -7.62
N LYS A 119 0.84 5.03 -7.78
CA LYS A 119 -0.45 5.58 -7.38
C LYS A 119 -1.27 4.51 -6.67
N LEU A 120 -1.56 4.72 -5.39
CA LEU A 120 -2.14 3.69 -4.51
C LEU A 120 -3.37 4.23 -3.77
N PRO A 121 -4.46 3.45 -3.65
CA PRO A 121 -5.59 3.79 -2.80
C PRO A 121 -5.18 3.77 -1.32
N ILE A 122 -5.77 4.68 -0.54
CA ILE A 122 -5.59 4.79 0.92
C ILE A 122 -6.88 4.32 1.59
N TYR A 123 -6.73 3.34 2.48
CA TYR A 123 -7.84 2.76 3.24
C TYR A 123 -7.72 3.07 4.73
N HIS A 124 -8.86 3.02 5.42
CA HIS A 124 -8.89 3.12 6.89
C HIS A 124 -8.22 1.93 7.55
N GLY A 125 -7.38 2.24 8.55
CA GLY A 125 -6.69 1.23 9.36
C GLY A 125 -5.53 0.54 8.66
N THR A 126 -4.81 -0.25 9.44
CA THR A 126 -3.63 -1.02 9.00
C THR A 126 -3.87 -2.53 9.06
N GLY A 127 -5.14 -2.93 9.01
CA GLY A 127 -5.53 -4.34 8.98
C GLY A 127 -5.17 -5.03 7.67
N THR A 128 -5.13 -6.36 7.70
CA THR A 128 -4.70 -7.20 6.56
C THR A 128 -5.47 -6.91 5.26
N VAL A 129 -6.77 -6.57 5.36
CA VAL A 129 -7.61 -6.28 4.18
C VAL A 129 -7.17 -4.99 3.51
N ALA A 130 -6.96 -3.91 4.27
CA ALA A 130 -6.51 -2.62 3.77
C ALA A 130 -5.12 -2.74 3.12
N LEU A 131 -4.17 -3.35 3.84
CA LEU A 131 -2.77 -3.45 3.39
C LEU A 131 -2.57 -4.41 2.19
N LYS A 132 -3.50 -5.33 1.93
CA LYS A 132 -3.48 -6.14 0.70
C LYS A 132 -3.96 -5.37 -0.52
N LYS A 133 -4.86 -4.39 -0.34
CA LYS A 133 -5.47 -3.61 -1.44
C LYS A 133 -4.69 -2.35 -1.79
N GLY A 134 -3.96 -1.78 -0.82
CA GLY A 134 -3.26 -0.51 -1.00
C GLY A 134 -2.48 -0.09 0.24
N VAL A 135 -2.60 1.17 0.57
CA VAL A 135 -1.97 1.79 1.74
C VAL A 135 -3.01 1.93 2.84
N GLY A 136 -2.64 1.65 4.08
CA GLY A 136 -3.48 1.82 5.26
C GLY A 136 -3.14 3.11 6.00
N HIS A 137 -4.14 3.91 6.36
CA HIS A 137 -3.96 5.02 7.29
C HIS A 137 -3.93 4.50 8.72
N LEU A 138 -2.89 4.89 9.47
CA LEU A 138 -2.72 4.46 10.87
C LEU A 138 -3.74 5.16 11.76
N PRO A 139 -4.64 4.43 12.47
CA PRO A 139 -5.46 5.03 13.54
C PRO A 139 -4.58 5.73 14.56
N GLN A 140 -5.12 6.78 15.23
CA GLN A 140 -4.39 7.64 16.16
C GLN A 140 -3.28 8.51 15.51
N SER A 141 -3.10 8.49 14.20
CA SER A 141 -2.41 9.56 13.47
C SER A 141 -3.42 10.51 12.83
N ALA A 142 -3.00 11.72 12.48
CA ALA A 142 -3.88 12.70 11.86
C ALA A 142 -4.35 12.21 10.49
N PHE A 143 -5.62 12.44 10.14
CA PHE A 143 -6.09 12.26 8.76
C PHE A 143 -5.27 13.10 7.80
N PRO A 144 -4.95 12.60 6.58
CA PRO A 144 -4.01 13.23 5.66
C PRO A 144 -4.68 14.37 4.84
N ILE A 145 -5.29 15.31 5.52
CA ILE A 145 -5.91 16.52 4.95
C ILE A 145 -5.02 17.76 5.10
N GLY A 146 -3.82 17.60 5.66
CA GLY A 146 -2.90 18.70 5.99
C GLY A 146 -3.36 19.51 7.19
N GLY A 147 -2.61 20.55 7.52
CA GLY A 147 -2.88 21.47 8.62
C GLY A 147 -1.78 21.44 9.68
N THR A 148 -1.46 22.62 10.23
CA THR A 148 -0.45 22.78 11.27
C THR A 148 -0.78 21.94 12.51
N GLY A 149 0.22 21.28 13.07
CA GLY A 149 0.07 20.35 14.20
C GLY A 149 -0.31 18.92 13.79
N ASN A 150 -0.46 18.64 12.51
CA ASN A 150 -0.84 17.32 11.99
C ASN A 150 0.39 16.48 11.60
N HIS A 151 0.33 15.20 11.94
CA HIS A 151 1.25 14.21 11.45
C HIS A 151 0.46 12.96 11.03
N SER A 152 0.29 12.79 9.74
CA SER A 152 -0.38 11.61 9.15
C SER A 152 0.59 10.46 8.96
N VAL A 153 0.15 9.24 9.18
CA VAL A 153 0.98 8.04 8.99
C VAL A 153 0.29 7.07 8.05
N LEU A 154 0.96 6.77 6.94
CA LEU A 154 0.50 5.83 5.94
C LEU A 154 1.40 4.59 5.90
N VAL A 155 0.80 3.42 6.06
CA VAL A 155 1.51 2.14 6.15
C VAL A 155 1.27 1.31 4.89
N GLY A 156 2.32 0.73 4.32
CA GLY A 156 2.21 -0.15 3.16
C GLY A 156 3.18 -1.33 3.25
N HIS A 157 2.81 -2.45 2.65
CA HIS A 157 3.68 -3.62 2.60
C HIS A 157 4.89 -3.40 1.70
N THR A 158 6.02 -4.04 2.07
CA THR A 158 7.15 -4.29 1.19
C THR A 158 7.21 -5.77 0.86
N GLY A 159 7.52 -6.10 -0.42
CA GLY A 159 7.71 -7.49 -0.84
C GLY A 159 6.45 -8.35 -0.87
N LEU A 160 5.26 -7.76 -1.01
CA LEU A 160 4.03 -8.53 -1.18
C LEU A 160 4.02 -9.12 -2.60
N PRO A 161 3.95 -10.47 -2.76
CA PRO A 161 3.85 -11.08 -4.08
C PRO A 161 2.64 -10.53 -4.84
N GLY A 162 2.90 -10.02 -6.05
CA GLY A 162 1.84 -9.50 -6.92
C GLY A 162 1.40 -8.06 -6.69
N ALA A 163 2.03 -7.32 -5.78
CA ALA A 163 1.76 -5.90 -5.59
C ALA A 163 3.03 -5.13 -5.24
N LYS A 164 3.34 -4.09 -6.02
CA LYS A 164 4.53 -3.24 -5.82
C LYS A 164 4.47 -2.51 -4.48
N LEU A 165 3.30 -1.92 -4.14
CA LEU A 165 3.06 -1.15 -2.91
C LEU A 165 4.29 -0.30 -2.52
N PHE A 166 4.79 -0.44 -1.27
CA PHE A 166 5.96 0.30 -0.78
C PHE A 166 7.30 -0.43 -0.95
N THR A 167 7.37 -1.44 -1.82
CA THR A 167 8.61 -2.20 -2.07
C THR A 167 9.77 -1.29 -2.47
N ASP A 168 9.51 -0.27 -3.29
CA ASP A 168 10.51 0.67 -3.80
C ASP A 168 10.67 1.94 -2.95
N LEU A 169 10.00 2.05 -1.79
CA LEU A 169 10.02 3.26 -0.97
C LEU A 169 11.45 3.68 -0.56
N HIS A 170 12.36 2.72 -0.43
CA HIS A 170 13.78 2.94 -0.12
C HIS A 170 14.56 3.73 -1.20
N LYS A 171 13.99 3.87 -2.40
CA LYS A 171 14.60 4.63 -3.51
C LYS A 171 14.38 6.14 -3.38
N LEU A 172 13.41 6.57 -2.58
CA LEU A 172 13.15 7.99 -2.35
C LEU A 172 14.35 8.69 -1.69
N ARG A 173 14.49 9.98 -1.99
CA ARG A 173 15.55 10.84 -1.47
C ARG A 173 14.93 12.12 -0.89
N PRO A 174 15.60 12.79 0.06
CA PRO A 174 15.21 14.14 0.44
C PRO A 174 15.09 15.05 -0.78
N GLY A 175 13.99 15.80 -0.87
CA GLY A 175 13.61 16.62 -2.03
C GLY A 175 12.62 15.97 -2.98
N ASP A 176 12.42 14.65 -2.97
CA ASP A 176 11.36 14.00 -3.74
C ASP A 176 9.99 14.41 -3.19
N ALA A 177 9.00 14.51 -4.09
CA ALA A 177 7.64 14.88 -3.70
C ALA A 177 6.70 13.69 -3.78
N PHE A 178 5.70 13.70 -2.89
CA PHE A 178 4.51 12.85 -2.97
C PHE A 178 3.25 13.66 -2.62
N SER A 179 2.12 13.26 -3.16
CA SER A 179 0.84 13.93 -2.90
C SER A 179 -0.22 12.95 -2.42
N ILE A 180 -1.13 13.45 -1.60
CA ILE A 180 -2.28 12.72 -1.09
C ILE A 180 -3.54 13.48 -1.52
N THR A 181 -4.43 12.78 -2.19
CA THR A 181 -5.76 13.30 -2.54
C THR A 181 -6.80 12.62 -1.67
N VAL A 182 -7.54 13.41 -0.91
CA VAL A 182 -8.67 13.00 -0.07
C VAL A 182 -9.89 13.79 -0.50
N GLY A 183 -10.97 13.11 -0.85
CA GLY A 183 -12.11 13.81 -1.45
C GLY A 183 -11.68 14.58 -2.70
N ASP A 184 -11.94 15.88 -2.70
CA ASP A 184 -11.60 16.85 -3.75
C ASP A 184 -10.32 17.64 -3.46
N GLN A 185 -9.66 17.43 -2.32
CA GLN A 185 -8.47 18.16 -1.90
C GLN A 185 -7.20 17.35 -2.12
N THR A 186 -6.13 18.03 -2.55
CA THR A 186 -4.80 17.43 -2.71
C THR A 186 -3.76 18.18 -1.87
N VAL A 187 -3.05 17.44 -1.04
CA VAL A 187 -1.94 17.95 -0.23
C VAL A 187 -0.64 17.37 -0.74
N THR A 188 0.37 18.21 -0.94
CA THR A 188 1.69 17.80 -1.42
C THR A 188 2.72 17.94 -0.32
N TYR A 189 3.58 16.92 -0.22
CA TYR A 189 4.68 16.84 0.74
C TYR A 189 6.00 16.66 0.01
N THR A 190 7.06 17.30 0.52
CA THR A 190 8.44 17.07 0.08
C THR A 190 9.15 16.25 1.13
N VAL A 191 9.80 15.17 0.72
CA VAL A 191 10.60 14.30 1.62
C VAL A 191 11.68 15.11 2.27
N ASP A 192 11.67 15.18 3.60
CA ASP A 192 12.64 15.90 4.42
C ASP A 192 13.47 14.99 5.32
N GLN A 193 12.93 13.79 5.65
CA GLN A 193 13.62 12.87 6.54
C GLN A 193 13.39 11.41 6.14
N ILE A 194 14.46 10.61 6.18
CA ILE A 194 14.41 9.15 5.98
C ILE A 194 15.11 8.49 7.16
N LYS A 195 14.41 7.60 7.87
CA LYS A 195 14.94 6.87 9.03
C LYS A 195 14.63 5.38 8.93
N THR A 196 15.54 4.57 9.48
CA THR A 196 15.28 3.15 9.76
C THR A 196 15.25 2.98 11.28
N VAL A 197 14.16 2.43 11.80
CA VAL A 197 13.90 2.30 13.23
C VAL A 197 13.45 0.89 13.58
N LEU A 198 13.48 0.51 14.85
CA LEU A 198 12.87 -0.74 15.31
C LEU A 198 11.33 -0.64 15.29
N PRO A 199 10.61 -1.77 15.22
CA PRO A 199 9.15 -1.76 15.06
C PRO A 199 8.38 -1.04 16.17
N PHE A 200 8.97 -0.91 17.36
CA PHE A 200 8.38 -0.26 18.53
C PHE A 200 8.89 1.17 18.76
N GLU A 201 9.83 1.65 17.96
CA GLU A 201 10.34 3.03 18.03
C GLU A 201 9.44 3.96 17.22
N THR A 202 8.49 4.60 17.88
CA THR A 202 7.46 5.45 17.24
C THR A 202 7.65 6.94 17.51
N ASP A 203 8.69 7.35 18.21
CA ASP A 203 8.95 8.78 18.54
C ASP A 203 9.05 9.67 17.29
N ALA A 204 9.56 9.13 16.18
CA ALA A 204 9.65 9.85 14.91
C ALA A 204 8.28 10.11 14.26
N LEU A 205 7.19 9.51 14.76
CA LEU A 205 5.83 9.67 14.29
C LEU A 205 5.02 10.66 15.15
N ARG A 206 5.65 11.23 16.20
CA ARG A 206 4.99 12.21 17.05
C ARG A 206 4.57 13.44 16.26
N ALA A 207 3.38 13.95 16.51
CA ALA A 207 2.92 15.19 15.95
C ALA A 207 3.68 16.38 16.57
N ASP A 208 4.21 17.23 15.72
CA ASP A 208 4.84 18.50 16.10
C ASP A 208 3.77 19.59 16.01
N PRO A 209 3.52 20.37 17.07
CA PRO A 209 2.50 21.42 17.05
C PRO A 209 2.65 22.47 15.95
N GLU A 210 3.87 22.71 15.47
CA GLU A 210 4.15 23.68 14.41
C GLU A 210 4.37 23.03 13.03
N GLY A 211 4.40 21.69 12.97
CA GLY A 211 4.65 20.93 11.75
C GLY A 211 3.37 20.56 11.01
N ASP A 212 3.52 20.22 9.74
CA ASP A 212 2.51 19.56 8.93
C ASP A 212 3.21 18.45 8.14
N PHE A 213 3.10 17.23 8.65
CA PHE A 213 3.87 16.09 8.19
C PHE A 213 3.00 14.93 7.72
N CYS A 214 3.55 14.18 6.77
CA CYS A 214 3.08 12.84 6.47
C CYS A 214 4.26 11.87 6.41
N THR A 215 4.17 10.73 7.10
CA THR A 215 5.20 9.69 7.08
C THR A 215 4.67 8.43 6.41
N LEU A 216 5.40 7.98 5.37
CA LEU A 216 5.19 6.70 4.72
C LEU A 216 6.01 5.63 5.45
N VAL A 217 5.37 4.53 5.86
CA VAL A 217 5.98 3.48 6.70
C VAL A 217 5.91 2.14 5.99
N THR A 218 7.04 1.44 5.93
CA THR A 218 7.09 0.06 5.44
C THR A 218 8.10 -0.78 6.22
N CYS A 219 8.05 -2.09 6.02
CA CYS A 219 9.03 -3.02 6.59
C CYS A 219 10.36 -2.98 5.82
N THR A 220 11.48 -3.16 6.53
CA THR A 220 12.84 -3.22 5.96
C THR A 220 13.74 -4.09 6.85
N PRO A 221 14.86 -4.71 6.33
CA PRO A 221 15.14 -4.95 4.92
C PRO A 221 14.14 -5.88 4.25
N TYR A 222 14.09 -5.86 2.91
CA TYR A 222 13.22 -6.73 2.13
C TYR A 222 13.42 -8.21 2.52
N GLY A 223 12.33 -8.93 2.77
CA GLY A 223 12.32 -10.34 3.15
C GLY A 223 12.69 -10.63 4.61
N VAL A 224 13.37 -9.70 5.32
CA VAL A 224 13.73 -9.85 6.75
C VAL A 224 12.70 -9.15 7.64
N ASN A 225 12.30 -7.93 7.28
CA ASN A 225 11.25 -7.14 7.94
C ASN A 225 11.51 -6.81 9.43
N SER A 226 12.77 -6.83 9.85
CA SER A 226 13.19 -6.61 11.25
C SER A 226 13.03 -5.16 11.72
N HIS A 227 13.01 -4.21 10.79
CA HIS A 227 12.92 -2.77 11.04
C HIS A 227 11.76 -2.15 10.28
N ARG A 228 11.55 -0.84 10.50
CA ARG A 228 10.63 0.00 9.73
C ARG A 228 11.42 1.09 9.04
N LEU A 229 11.16 1.26 7.75
CA LEU A 229 11.60 2.42 6.98
C LEU A 229 10.53 3.50 7.10
N LEU A 230 10.93 4.67 7.57
CA LEU A 230 10.11 5.87 7.70
C LEU A 230 10.60 6.89 6.67
N VAL A 231 9.72 7.30 5.76
CA VAL A 231 9.96 8.38 4.80
C VAL A 231 8.98 9.50 5.12
N ARG A 232 9.47 10.55 5.82
CA ARG A 232 8.67 11.70 6.20
C ARG A 232 8.75 12.78 5.13
N GLY A 233 7.62 13.40 4.87
CA GLY A 233 7.53 14.63 4.09
C GLY A 233 6.92 15.76 4.91
N THR A 234 7.43 16.95 4.68
CA THR A 234 6.88 18.22 5.15
C THR A 234 6.00 18.81 4.07
N ARG A 235 4.85 19.37 4.43
CA ARG A 235 3.93 20.01 3.48
C ARG A 235 4.59 21.16 2.74
N THR A 236 4.42 21.21 1.42
CA THR A 236 5.03 22.22 0.54
C THR A 236 4.06 23.18 -0.10
N ASN A 237 2.78 22.79 -0.27
CA ASN A 237 1.75 23.75 -0.67
C ASN A 237 1.06 24.28 0.58
N PRO A 238 1.18 25.60 0.89
CA PRO A 238 0.47 26.19 2.03
C PRO A 238 -1.05 26.02 1.85
N PRO A 239 -1.83 26.04 2.93
CA PRO A 239 -3.28 26.12 2.82
C PRO A 239 -3.66 27.39 2.04
N ASN A 240 -4.56 27.25 1.07
CA ASN A 240 -5.22 28.40 0.44
C ASN A 240 -6.08 29.14 1.46
#